data_bf6de52947d32e261b14033c408a94c7
#
_entry.id   bf6de52947d32e261b14033c408a94c7
#
_cell.length_a   1.000
_cell.length_b   1.000
_cell.length_c   1.000
_cell.angle_alpha   90.00
_cell.angle_beta   90.00
_cell.angle_gamma   90.00
#
_symmetry.space_group_name_H-M   'P 1'
#
loop_
_entity.id
_entity.type
_entity.pdbx_description
1 polymer ?
#
loop_
_entity_poly.entity_id
_entity_poly.type
_entity_poly.pdbx_seq_one_letter_code
_entity_poly.pdbx_strand_id
1 'polypeptide(L)'
;MNKLFFRILVLLMSLSLIGIILVQVFWFNSSFKNNEEQFKYHVTQVIGNVADKLEQQEEYSFYDKYNRIKDSTGKIPKKEDLLEVLYVQRNTKTNKTIVYSNTLSSEDYDISGAVFNKKFSSERFKNFSSKRVTEVYNNNAGIDNNNLGQSIIPDLRSEKSGSLDILNKVQQQIQYKDIASLTPIEGRITKDKLFKLLKKELEEYGVKTKFEFGIYSSGVPTKIKSDGFHYDKEATYDIPIYTDNEGNSRYELSVTFPHKKKFLLSELLSITILSIVFTLIIIVAYTSALNQLLRQKHISEIKTDFINNMTHEFKTPIATINLALDAIRSPKVIEDKEKVYRYLQMIRDENKRMHAQVENVLRISKLEKRELDITKEPTVVTDIIDDAIEHVNLILEDRKGTVVKHYNAARTTCLINEVHFTNVLVNILENAIKYSPDAPEIEIFTENIKDMILIKVRDHGLGMSKIAQKRVFEKFYREHTGDLHNVKGHGLGLAYVKRIVEDHNGQVYVESEKGKGSTFIIKIPLIN
;
A
#
# COMPACT_ATOMS: atom_id res chain seq x y z
N MET A 1 16.23 -29.63 -2.76
CA MET A 1 16.28 -28.34 -3.53
C MET A 1 17.73 -27.88 -3.57
N ASN A 2 18.28 -27.54 -4.72
CA ASN A 2 19.68 -27.11 -4.87
C ASN A 2 19.92 -25.83 -4.03
N LYS A 3 21.01 -25.81 -3.23
CA LYS A 3 21.35 -24.66 -2.36
C LYS A 3 21.45 -23.33 -3.16
N LEU A 4 21.93 -23.41 -4.40
CA LEU A 4 22.00 -22.26 -5.31
C LEU A 4 20.61 -21.75 -5.69
N PHE A 5 19.71 -22.64 -6.11
CA PHE A 5 18.34 -22.31 -6.49
C PHE A 5 17.57 -21.63 -5.34
N PHE A 6 17.72 -22.14 -4.10
CA PHE A 6 17.10 -21.51 -2.93
C PHE A 6 17.59 -20.08 -2.71
N ARG A 7 18.92 -19.84 -2.81
CA ARG A 7 19.49 -18.50 -2.64
C ARG A 7 19.00 -17.54 -3.71
N ILE A 8 18.95 -17.99 -4.99
CA ILE A 8 18.44 -17.20 -6.09
C ILE A 8 16.95 -16.84 -5.88
N LEU A 9 16.14 -17.79 -5.47
CA LEU A 9 14.72 -17.57 -5.20
C LEU A 9 14.51 -16.51 -4.11
N VAL A 10 15.20 -16.62 -2.99
CA VAL A 10 15.13 -15.64 -1.88
C VAL A 10 15.59 -14.26 -2.35
N LEU A 11 16.67 -14.20 -3.12
CA LEU A 11 17.19 -12.94 -3.68
C LEU A 11 16.17 -12.29 -4.62
N LEU A 12 15.58 -13.04 -5.55
CA LEU A 12 14.57 -12.53 -6.48
C LEU A 12 13.31 -12.04 -5.74
N MET A 13 12.84 -12.78 -4.74
CA MET A 13 11.71 -12.37 -3.92
C MET A 13 12.01 -11.08 -3.14
N SER A 14 13.22 -10.96 -2.58
CA SER A 14 13.63 -9.74 -1.85
C SER A 14 13.76 -8.54 -2.80
N LEU A 15 14.33 -8.75 -3.98
CA LEU A 15 14.46 -7.70 -5.01
C LEU A 15 13.07 -7.21 -5.49
N SER A 16 12.13 -8.15 -5.69
CA SER A 16 10.75 -7.82 -6.04
C SER A 16 10.06 -6.98 -4.97
N LEU A 17 10.22 -7.31 -3.70
CA LEU A 17 9.64 -6.54 -2.59
C LEU A 17 10.22 -5.11 -2.53
N ILE A 18 11.54 -4.99 -2.67
CA ILE A 18 12.21 -3.68 -2.72
C ILE A 18 11.69 -2.87 -3.92
N GLY A 19 11.56 -3.51 -5.10
CA GLY A 19 11.02 -2.88 -6.30
C GLY A 19 9.61 -2.32 -6.10
N ILE A 20 8.73 -3.08 -5.47
CA ILE A 20 7.36 -2.64 -5.15
C ILE A 20 7.38 -1.40 -4.26
N ILE A 21 8.20 -1.40 -3.20
CA ILE A 21 8.30 -0.26 -2.27
C ILE A 21 8.82 0.99 -3.00
N LEU A 22 9.84 0.84 -3.84
CA LEU A 22 10.40 1.96 -4.62
C LEU A 22 9.37 2.55 -5.59
N VAL A 23 8.61 1.70 -6.29
CA VAL A 23 7.53 2.14 -7.19
C VAL A 23 6.45 2.89 -6.42
N GLN A 24 6.09 2.47 -5.22
CA GLN A 24 5.08 3.15 -4.40
C GLN A 24 5.56 4.53 -3.92
N VAL A 25 6.81 4.64 -3.48
CA VAL A 25 7.40 5.93 -3.09
C VAL A 25 7.46 6.88 -4.30
N PHE A 26 7.87 6.38 -5.45
CA PHE A 26 7.88 7.15 -6.69
C PHE A 26 6.46 7.61 -7.08
N TRP A 27 5.50 6.70 -7.05
CA TRP A 27 4.10 7.01 -7.37
C TRP A 27 3.51 8.07 -6.43
N PHE A 28 3.75 7.96 -5.12
CA PHE A 28 3.29 8.93 -4.14
C PHE A 28 3.85 10.34 -4.43
N ASN A 29 5.16 10.45 -4.64
CA ASN A 29 5.81 11.71 -4.95
C ASN A 29 5.30 12.32 -6.28
N SER A 30 5.12 11.49 -7.30
CA SER A 30 4.59 11.91 -8.59
C SER A 30 3.13 12.39 -8.48
N SER A 31 2.29 11.65 -7.74
CA SER A 31 0.89 12.02 -7.52
C SER A 31 0.76 13.31 -6.72
N PHE A 32 1.59 13.50 -5.71
CA PHE A 32 1.60 14.73 -4.92
C PHE A 32 1.95 15.95 -5.80
N LYS A 33 2.99 15.83 -6.61
CA LYS A 33 3.41 16.89 -7.53
C LYS A 33 2.33 17.22 -8.58
N ASN A 34 1.72 16.18 -9.14
CA ASN A 34 0.64 16.36 -10.12
C ASN A 34 -0.58 17.06 -9.51
N ASN A 35 -1.01 16.69 -8.30
CA ASN A 35 -2.10 17.36 -7.59
C ASN A 35 -1.75 18.82 -7.27
N GLU A 36 -0.50 19.12 -6.95
CA GLU A 36 -0.05 20.48 -6.72
C GLU A 36 -0.13 21.33 -8.00
N GLU A 37 0.28 20.78 -9.14
CA GLU A 37 0.18 21.46 -10.44
C GLU A 37 -1.28 21.68 -10.86
N GLN A 38 -2.14 20.68 -10.66
CA GLN A 38 -3.58 20.80 -10.91
C GLN A 38 -4.23 21.86 -10.00
N PHE A 39 -3.90 21.86 -8.72
CA PHE A 39 -4.37 22.87 -7.78
C PHE A 39 -3.97 24.28 -8.24
N LYS A 40 -2.71 24.47 -8.62
CA LYS A 40 -2.21 25.74 -9.16
C LYS A 40 -3.00 26.17 -10.38
N TYR A 41 -3.21 25.26 -11.31
CA TYR A 41 -3.97 25.53 -12.54
C TYR A 41 -5.41 25.96 -12.23
N HIS A 42 -6.14 25.20 -11.40
CA HIS A 42 -7.53 25.52 -11.03
C HIS A 42 -7.62 26.84 -10.29
N VAL A 43 -6.74 27.09 -9.33
CA VAL A 43 -6.71 28.35 -8.58
C VAL A 43 -6.45 29.54 -9.51
N THR A 44 -5.49 29.44 -10.43
CA THR A 44 -5.18 30.51 -11.38
C THR A 44 -6.38 30.80 -12.30
N GLN A 45 -7.06 29.73 -12.78
CA GLN A 45 -8.29 29.91 -13.57
C GLN A 45 -9.39 30.56 -12.75
N VAL A 46 -9.64 30.12 -11.53
CA VAL A 46 -10.66 30.67 -10.65
C VAL A 46 -10.42 32.17 -10.40
N ILE A 47 -9.18 32.53 -10.05
CA ILE A 47 -8.86 33.93 -9.77
C ILE A 47 -9.01 34.78 -11.05
N GLY A 48 -8.62 34.23 -12.22
CA GLY A 48 -8.84 34.86 -13.52
C GLY A 48 -10.32 35.10 -13.82
N ASN A 49 -11.16 34.08 -13.65
CA ASN A 49 -12.60 34.19 -13.81
C ASN A 49 -13.22 35.25 -12.86
N VAL A 50 -12.71 35.32 -11.63
CA VAL A 50 -13.13 36.35 -10.66
C VAL A 50 -12.75 37.74 -11.15
N ALA A 51 -11.53 37.93 -11.65
CA ALA A 51 -11.06 39.20 -12.20
C ALA A 51 -11.94 39.63 -13.36
N ASP A 52 -12.22 38.76 -14.32
CA ASP A 52 -13.08 39.03 -15.49
C ASP A 52 -14.53 39.35 -15.07
N LYS A 53 -15.08 38.59 -14.12
CA LYS A 53 -16.45 38.85 -13.61
C LYS A 53 -16.57 40.19 -12.88
N LEU A 54 -15.53 40.56 -12.14
CA LEU A 54 -15.50 41.88 -11.48
C LEU A 54 -15.51 43.02 -12.52
N GLU A 55 -14.65 42.92 -13.53
CA GLU A 55 -14.57 43.91 -14.61
C GLU A 55 -15.87 43.97 -15.40
N GLN A 56 -16.43 42.83 -15.82
CA GLN A 56 -17.71 42.75 -16.53
C GLN A 56 -18.90 43.35 -15.75
N GLN A 57 -18.98 43.06 -14.44
CA GLN A 57 -20.06 43.58 -13.59
C GLN A 57 -19.99 45.11 -13.47
N GLU A 58 -18.80 45.66 -13.35
CA GLU A 58 -18.59 47.09 -13.25
C GLU A 58 -18.88 47.77 -14.60
N GLU A 59 -18.40 47.20 -15.70
CA GLU A 59 -18.70 47.65 -17.06
C GLU A 59 -20.20 47.65 -17.34
N TYR A 60 -20.90 46.56 -16.97
CA TYR A 60 -22.35 46.49 -17.12
C TYR A 60 -23.08 47.57 -16.31
N SER A 61 -22.65 47.84 -15.09
CA SER A 61 -23.20 48.91 -14.25
C SER A 61 -22.98 50.28 -14.87
N PHE A 62 -21.84 50.50 -15.52
CA PHE A 62 -21.53 51.74 -16.24
C PHE A 62 -22.47 51.93 -17.46
N TYR A 63 -22.68 50.87 -18.25
CA TYR A 63 -23.63 50.90 -19.38
C TYR A 63 -25.06 51.17 -18.96
N ASP A 64 -25.53 50.49 -17.93
CA ASP A 64 -26.89 50.69 -17.42
C ASP A 64 -27.09 52.14 -16.99
N LYS A 65 -26.13 52.71 -16.28
CA LYS A 65 -26.14 54.10 -15.85
C LYS A 65 -26.13 55.04 -17.07
N TYR A 66 -25.27 54.78 -18.07
CA TYR A 66 -25.22 55.58 -19.29
C TYR A 66 -26.53 55.53 -20.04
N ASN A 67 -27.11 54.38 -20.29
CA ASN A 67 -28.35 54.24 -21.02
C ASN A 67 -29.53 54.91 -20.30
N ARG A 68 -29.63 54.78 -18.97
CA ARG A 68 -30.67 55.46 -18.18
C ARG A 68 -30.57 56.97 -18.31
N ILE A 69 -29.38 57.56 -18.31
CA ILE A 69 -29.19 58.97 -18.47
C ILE A 69 -29.57 59.39 -19.90
N LYS A 70 -29.10 58.65 -20.91
CA LYS A 70 -29.43 58.87 -22.30
C LYS A 70 -30.96 58.92 -22.54
N ASP A 71 -31.65 57.87 -22.02
CA ASP A 71 -33.11 57.77 -22.19
C ASP A 71 -33.87 58.85 -21.41
N SER A 72 -33.35 59.31 -20.28
CA SER A 72 -33.95 60.35 -19.44
C SER A 72 -33.79 61.79 -20.05
N THR A 73 -32.80 62.02 -20.91
CA THR A 73 -32.56 63.35 -21.49
C THR A 73 -33.68 63.76 -22.42
N GLY A 74 -34.37 62.84 -23.10
CA GLY A 74 -35.43 63.10 -24.04
C GLY A 74 -35.02 64.04 -25.24
N LYS A 75 -33.70 64.31 -25.34
CA LYS A 75 -33.17 65.24 -26.38
C LYS A 75 -32.90 64.47 -27.66
N ILE A 76 -33.22 65.11 -28.79
CA ILE A 76 -32.79 64.65 -30.10
C ILE A 76 -31.28 64.86 -30.19
N PRO A 77 -30.49 63.84 -30.53
CA PRO A 77 -29.03 63.96 -30.60
C PRO A 77 -28.63 64.93 -31.74
N LYS A 78 -27.59 65.69 -31.49
CA LYS A 78 -26.91 66.43 -32.57
C LYS A 78 -26.13 65.41 -33.40
N LYS A 79 -26.47 65.34 -34.71
CA LYS A 79 -25.81 64.42 -35.66
C LYS A 79 -24.74 65.17 -36.44
N GLU A 80 -23.61 64.56 -36.59
CA GLU A 80 -22.48 65.02 -37.36
C GLU A 80 -21.96 63.84 -38.21
N ASP A 81 -21.96 64.04 -39.53
CA ASP A 81 -21.45 62.99 -40.43
C ASP A 81 -19.93 63.02 -40.42
N LEU A 82 -19.35 61.85 -40.06
CA LEU A 82 -17.92 61.69 -39.90
C LEU A 82 -17.26 61.14 -41.17
N LEU A 83 -17.94 60.23 -41.84
CA LEU A 83 -17.39 59.52 -43.00
C LEU A 83 -18.54 59.15 -43.95
N GLU A 84 -18.36 59.41 -45.21
CA GLU A 84 -19.23 58.89 -46.25
C GLU A 84 -18.39 58.05 -47.23
N VAL A 85 -18.82 56.84 -47.44
CA VAL A 85 -18.22 55.94 -48.43
C VAL A 85 -19.19 55.73 -49.55
N LEU A 86 -18.78 56.15 -50.75
CA LEU A 86 -19.61 56.04 -51.98
C LEU A 86 -18.96 54.91 -52.84
N TYR A 87 -19.78 53.94 -53.22
CA TYR A 87 -19.39 52.89 -54.15
C TYR A 87 -20.37 52.94 -55.37
N VAL A 88 -19.83 53.09 -56.60
CA VAL A 88 -20.58 53.09 -57.82
C VAL A 88 -20.15 51.92 -58.70
N GLN A 89 -21.11 51.07 -59.06
CA GLN A 89 -20.88 49.94 -59.95
C GLN A 89 -21.80 50.02 -61.16
N ARG A 90 -21.23 50.13 -62.37
CA ARG A 90 -21.94 50.06 -63.61
C ARG A 90 -21.89 48.67 -64.24
N ASN A 91 -23.06 48.10 -64.48
CA ASN A 91 -23.19 46.82 -65.17
C ASN A 91 -23.57 47.04 -66.63
N THR A 92 -22.62 46.82 -67.52
CA THR A 92 -22.78 47.03 -68.95
C THR A 92 -23.69 45.99 -69.61
N LYS A 93 -23.85 44.80 -69.03
CA LYS A 93 -24.74 43.75 -69.59
C LYS A 93 -26.21 44.02 -69.30
N THR A 94 -26.53 44.55 -68.12
CA THR A 94 -27.89 44.82 -67.67
C THR A 94 -28.25 46.31 -67.86
N ASN A 95 -27.30 47.08 -68.26
CA ASN A 95 -27.37 48.54 -68.38
C ASN A 95 -27.92 49.28 -67.16
N LYS A 96 -27.49 48.75 -65.97
CA LYS A 96 -27.87 49.31 -64.66
C LYS A 96 -26.63 49.84 -63.91
N THR A 97 -26.83 50.95 -63.21
CA THR A 97 -25.85 51.53 -62.31
C THR A 97 -26.35 51.36 -60.87
N ILE A 98 -25.55 50.78 -60.04
CA ILE A 98 -25.80 50.61 -58.61
C ILE A 98 -24.94 51.65 -57.89
N VAL A 99 -25.55 52.44 -57.06
CA VAL A 99 -24.88 53.41 -56.18
C VAL A 99 -25.14 52.96 -54.76
N TYR A 100 -24.10 52.69 -54.05
CA TYR A 100 -24.15 52.36 -52.62
C TYR A 100 -23.43 53.45 -51.84
N SER A 101 -24.14 54.10 -50.90
CA SER A 101 -23.53 55.00 -49.94
C SER A 101 -23.68 54.51 -48.55
N ASN A 102 -22.63 54.63 -47.75
CA ASN A 102 -22.62 54.34 -46.34
C ASN A 102 -22.08 55.55 -45.58
N THR A 103 -22.95 56.20 -44.87
CA THR A 103 -22.64 57.40 -44.08
C THR A 103 -22.52 56.95 -42.60
N LEU A 104 -21.37 57.19 -41.97
CA LEU A 104 -21.14 57.04 -40.53
C LEU A 104 -21.37 58.41 -39.88
N SER A 105 -22.27 58.46 -38.92
CA SER A 105 -22.59 59.68 -38.18
C SER A 105 -22.37 59.54 -36.71
N SER A 106 -21.83 60.55 -36.03
CA SER A 106 -21.83 60.67 -34.59
C SER A 106 -23.10 61.29 -34.06
N GLU A 107 -23.61 60.75 -32.94
CA GLU A 107 -24.82 61.26 -32.26
C GLU A 107 -24.43 61.75 -30.86
N ASP A 108 -24.47 63.05 -30.62
CA ASP A 108 -24.18 63.67 -29.33
C ASP A 108 -25.50 63.98 -28.59
N TYR A 109 -25.67 63.24 -27.43
CA TYR A 109 -26.84 63.42 -26.55
C TYR A 109 -26.59 64.45 -25.45
N ASP A 110 -25.48 65.21 -25.51
CA ASP A 110 -25.08 66.24 -24.55
C ASP A 110 -24.83 65.65 -23.14
N ILE A 111 -24.32 64.42 -23.08
CA ILE A 111 -23.96 63.70 -21.82
C ILE A 111 -22.50 63.99 -21.52
N SER A 112 -22.25 64.77 -20.44
CA SER A 112 -20.87 65.03 -19.97
C SER A 112 -20.28 63.88 -19.20
N GLY A 113 -18.99 63.58 -19.37
CA GLY A 113 -18.23 62.64 -18.59
C GLY A 113 -18.21 62.97 -17.10
N ALA A 114 -18.51 64.23 -16.69
CA ALA A 114 -18.62 64.61 -15.28
C ALA A 114 -19.65 63.81 -14.47
N VAL A 115 -20.65 63.21 -15.15
CA VAL A 115 -21.66 62.32 -14.51
C VAL A 115 -21.04 61.07 -13.93
N PHE A 116 -19.95 60.64 -14.50
CA PHE A 116 -19.22 59.44 -14.05
C PHE A 116 -18.00 59.80 -13.18
N ASN A 117 -17.23 60.82 -13.61
CA ASN A 117 -16.11 61.34 -12.85
C ASN A 117 -15.88 62.83 -13.18
N LYS A 118 -15.77 63.70 -12.15
CA LYS A 118 -15.60 65.15 -12.29
C LYS A 118 -14.40 65.55 -13.15
N LYS A 119 -13.38 64.73 -13.26
CA LYS A 119 -12.19 64.98 -14.08
C LYS A 119 -12.48 64.95 -15.59
N PHE A 120 -13.55 64.31 -16.01
CA PHE A 120 -13.99 64.20 -17.42
C PHE A 120 -15.07 65.21 -17.80
N SER A 121 -15.15 66.35 -17.13
CA SER A 121 -16.15 67.35 -17.38
C SER A 121 -16.11 67.93 -18.81
N SER A 122 -14.95 67.92 -19.44
CA SER A 122 -14.76 68.42 -20.84
C SER A 122 -15.12 67.35 -21.90
N GLU A 123 -15.22 66.06 -21.50
CA GLU A 123 -15.52 65.01 -22.46
C GLU A 123 -17.01 64.75 -22.57
N ARG A 124 -17.46 64.42 -23.80
CA ARG A 124 -18.82 64.04 -24.09
C ARG A 124 -18.94 62.68 -24.65
N PHE A 125 -19.97 61.96 -24.24
CA PHE A 125 -20.26 60.62 -24.75
C PHE A 125 -21.05 60.74 -26.04
N LYS A 126 -20.50 60.16 -27.11
CA LYS A 126 -21.13 60.16 -28.46
C LYS A 126 -21.48 58.73 -28.82
N ASN A 127 -22.62 58.49 -29.47
CA ASN A 127 -22.94 57.22 -30.10
C ASN A 127 -22.69 57.34 -31.61
N PHE A 128 -22.54 56.18 -32.25
CA PHE A 128 -22.38 56.13 -33.70
C PHE A 128 -23.57 55.44 -34.35
N SER A 129 -23.99 55.95 -35.48
CA SER A 129 -25.02 55.38 -36.33
C SER A 129 -24.52 55.30 -37.76
N SER A 130 -25.07 54.39 -38.53
CA SER A 130 -24.81 54.33 -39.98
C SER A 130 -26.09 54.41 -40.77
N LYS A 131 -26.01 55.12 -41.87
CA LYS A 131 -27.06 55.19 -42.87
C LYS A 131 -26.50 54.57 -44.16
N ARG A 132 -27.12 53.50 -44.61
CA ARG A 132 -26.73 52.76 -45.82
C ARG A 132 -27.84 52.95 -46.83
N VAL A 133 -27.50 53.54 -47.99
CA VAL A 133 -28.42 53.77 -49.09
C VAL A 133 -27.93 53.00 -50.31
N THR A 134 -28.81 52.20 -50.89
CA THR A 134 -28.53 51.51 -52.16
C THR A 134 -29.55 52.00 -53.17
N GLU A 135 -29.06 52.56 -54.25
CA GLU A 135 -29.89 53.10 -55.36
C GLU A 135 -29.51 52.37 -56.65
N VAL A 136 -30.48 51.98 -57.41
CA VAL A 136 -30.29 51.31 -58.71
C VAL A 136 -30.91 52.16 -59.77
N TYR A 137 -30.09 52.60 -60.69
CA TYR A 137 -30.48 53.44 -61.83
C TYR A 137 -30.46 52.60 -63.11
N ASN A 138 -31.48 52.77 -63.98
CA ASN A 138 -31.55 52.19 -65.31
C ASN A 138 -31.03 53.22 -66.33
N ASN A 139 -29.91 52.84 -66.99
CA ASN A 139 -29.26 53.74 -67.94
C ASN A 139 -29.97 53.83 -69.32
N ASN A 140 -31.10 53.09 -69.47
CA ASN A 140 -31.89 53.13 -70.73
C ASN A 140 -32.79 54.36 -70.86
N ALA A 141 -32.96 55.13 -69.80
CA ALA A 141 -33.61 56.42 -69.92
C ALA A 141 -32.67 57.38 -70.65
N GLY A 142 -32.90 57.55 -71.95
CA GLY A 142 -32.06 58.36 -72.83
C GLY A 142 -31.85 59.78 -72.25
N ILE A 143 -30.57 60.16 -72.15
CA ILE A 143 -30.17 61.50 -71.83
C ILE A 143 -30.48 62.31 -73.11
N ASP A 144 -31.69 62.81 -73.20
CA ASP A 144 -32.00 63.90 -74.15
C ASP A 144 -31.28 65.15 -73.65
N ASN A 145 -30.33 65.66 -74.43
CA ASN A 145 -29.43 66.80 -74.13
C ASN A 145 -30.13 68.10 -73.80
N ASN A 146 -31.46 68.09 -73.69
CA ASN A 146 -32.27 69.35 -73.48
C ASN A 146 -32.91 69.49 -72.10
N ASN A 147 -32.69 68.55 -71.17
CA ASN A 147 -33.26 68.65 -69.79
C ASN A 147 -32.15 68.60 -68.71
N LEU A 148 -31.34 69.66 -68.65
CA LEU A 148 -30.55 70.04 -67.53
C LEU A 148 -31.45 70.46 -66.35
N GLY A 149 -31.90 69.53 -65.52
CA GLY A 149 -32.67 69.89 -64.32
C GLY A 149 -33.64 68.87 -63.76
N GLN A 150 -33.85 67.72 -64.43
CA GLN A 150 -34.69 66.66 -63.83
C GLN A 150 -33.84 65.72 -62.98
N SER A 151 -34.18 65.62 -61.70
CA SER A 151 -33.60 64.65 -60.79
C SER A 151 -33.87 63.23 -61.32
N ILE A 152 -32.82 62.51 -61.67
CA ILE A 152 -32.94 61.10 -62.06
C ILE A 152 -33.44 60.30 -60.83
N ILE A 153 -34.66 59.78 -60.96
CA ILE A 153 -35.28 58.98 -59.89
C ILE A 153 -34.72 57.55 -60.00
N PRO A 154 -34.18 56.99 -58.95
CA PRO A 154 -33.71 55.59 -58.96
C PRO A 154 -34.89 54.64 -59.13
N ASP A 155 -34.68 53.57 -59.92
CA ASP A 155 -35.66 52.48 -60.09
C ASP A 155 -35.92 51.72 -58.76
N LEU A 156 -34.88 51.61 -57.96
CA LEU A 156 -34.96 51.01 -56.66
C LEU A 156 -34.11 51.82 -55.68
N ARG A 157 -34.71 52.22 -54.57
CA ARG A 157 -33.97 52.80 -53.43
C ARG A 157 -34.23 52.00 -52.16
N SER A 158 -33.19 51.49 -51.58
CA SER A 158 -33.20 50.79 -50.25
C SER A 158 -32.40 51.63 -49.29
N GLU A 159 -33.04 52.07 -48.21
CA GLU A 159 -32.39 52.82 -47.13
C GLU A 159 -32.44 52.00 -45.83
N LYS A 160 -31.30 51.80 -45.22
CA LYS A 160 -31.15 51.12 -43.89
C LYS A 160 -30.36 52.06 -43.00
N SER A 161 -30.98 52.52 -41.93
CA SER A 161 -30.29 53.28 -40.87
C SER A 161 -30.42 52.57 -39.56
N GLY A 162 -29.39 52.64 -38.72
CA GLY A 162 -29.39 52.02 -37.41
C GLY A 162 -28.16 52.35 -36.59
N SER A 163 -28.25 52.07 -35.32
CA SER A 163 -27.13 52.16 -34.38
C SER A 163 -26.03 51.19 -34.77
N LEU A 164 -24.79 51.59 -34.61
CA LEU A 164 -23.61 50.75 -34.75
C LEU A 164 -23.25 50.15 -33.35
N ASP A 165 -24.08 49.23 -32.89
CA ASP A 165 -24.00 48.70 -31.51
C ASP A 165 -22.62 48.17 -31.13
N ILE A 166 -21.93 47.51 -32.07
CA ILE A 166 -20.57 47.00 -31.82
C ILE A 166 -19.58 48.14 -31.58
N LEU A 167 -19.61 49.17 -32.44
CA LEU A 167 -18.72 50.33 -32.32
C LEU A 167 -19.02 51.12 -31.05
N ASN A 168 -20.30 51.34 -30.77
CA ASN A 168 -20.75 52.01 -29.56
C ASN A 168 -20.28 51.25 -28.29
N LYS A 169 -20.39 49.94 -28.31
CA LYS A 169 -19.93 49.10 -27.21
C LYS A 169 -18.41 49.19 -26.98
N VAL A 170 -17.63 49.10 -28.06
CA VAL A 170 -16.17 49.20 -27.97
C VAL A 170 -15.75 50.60 -27.47
N GLN A 171 -16.35 51.65 -27.99
CA GLN A 171 -16.03 53.00 -27.54
C GLN A 171 -16.40 53.23 -26.06
N GLN A 172 -17.58 52.79 -25.66
CA GLN A 172 -18.01 52.89 -24.26
C GLN A 172 -17.08 52.08 -23.33
N GLN A 173 -16.61 50.93 -23.79
CA GLN A 173 -15.64 50.14 -23.06
C GLN A 173 -14.31 50.90 -22.86
N ILE A 174 -13.79 51.53 -23.91
CA ILE A 174 -12.59 52.36 -23.83
C ILE A 174 -12.78 53.49 -22.82
N GLN A 175 -13.90 54.23 -22.94
CA GLN A 175 -14.22 55.36 -22.05
C GLN A 175 -14.42 54.89 -20.58
N TYR A 176 -15.07 53.73 -20.39
CA TYR A 176 -15.23 53.14 -19.08
C TYR A 176 -13.86 52.85 -18.45
N LYS A 177 -12.95 52.17 -19.17
CA LYS A 177 -11.60 51.83 -18.66
C LYS A 177 -10.81 53.07 -18.28
N ASP A 178 -10.85 54.14 -19.08
CA ASP A 178 -10.18 55.39 -18.78
C ASP A 178 -10.72 56.05 -17.49
N ILE A 179 -12.05 56.11 -17.33
CA ILE A 179 -12.70 56.68 -16.15
C ILE A 179 -12.46 55.81 -14.93
N ALA A 180 -12.56 54.46 -15.05
CA ALA A 180 -12.41 53.52 -13.98
C ALA A 180 -10.97 53.48 -13.44
N SER A 181 -9.96 53.70 -14.30
CA SER A 181 -8.55 53.76 -13.91
C SER A 181 -8.25 54.84 -12.87
N LEU A 182 -9.00 55.91 -12.85
CA LEU A 182 -8.87 57.02 -11.91
C LEU A 182 -9.66 56.83 -10.60
N THR A 183 -10.50 55.78 -10.52
CA THR A 183 -11.33 55.51 -9.34
C THR A 183 -10.55 54.61 -8.36
N PRO A 184 -10.39 55.01 -7.08
CA PRO A 184 -9.74 54.14 -6.09
C PRO A 184 -10.46 52.80 -5.91
N ILE A 185 -9.71 51.76 -5.64
CA ILE A 185 -10.22 50.36 -5.54
C ILE A 185 -11.33 50.21 -4.50
N GLU A 186 -11.26 50.98 -3.41
CA GLU A 186 -12.24 50.98 -2.33
C GLU A 186 -13.63 51.46 -2.79
N GLY A 187 -13.68 52.25 -3.86
CA GLY A 187 -14.93 52.70 -4.49
C GLY A 187 -15.49 51.73 -5.54
N ARG A 188 -14.66 50.76 -5.96
CA ARG A 188 -15.00 49.82 -7.03
C ARG A 188 -15.50 48.48 -6.48
N ILE A 189 -14.91 47.96 -5.39
CA ILE A 189 -15.28 46.68 -4.82
C ILE A 189 -15.25 46.72 -3.29
N THR A 190 -16.13 45.93 -2.66
CA THR A 190 -16.15 45.72 -1.22
C THR A 190 -15.55 44.36 -0.85
N LYS A 191 -14.97 44.24 0.35
CA LYS A 191 -14.42 42.97 0.92
C LYS A 191 -15.43 41.84 0.83
N ASP A 192 -16.70 42.09 1.22
CA ASP A 192 -17.73 41.04 1.28
C ASP A 192 -18.14 40.54 -0.13
N LYS A 193 -18.19 41.44 -1.10
CA LYS A 193 -18.51 41.08 -2.50
C LYS A 193 -17.40 40.21 -3.08
N LEU A 194 -16.14 40.60 -2.87
CA LEU A 194 -14.99 39.83 -3.33
C LEU A 194 -14.92 38.44 -2.66
N PHE A 195 -15.13 38.38 -1.33
CA PHE A 195 -15.19 37.13 -0.61
C PHE A 195 -16.25 36.16 -1.15
N LYS A 196 -17.47 36.63 -1.33
CA LYS A 196 -18.57 35.81 -1.87
C LYS A 196 -18.28 35.30 -3.28
N LEU A 197 -17.70 36.14 -4.13
CA LEU A 197 -17.38 35.75 -5.50
C LEU A 197 -16.23 34.70 -5.50
N LEU A 198 -15.14 34.95 -4.79
CA LEU A 198 -14.03 33.98 -4.64
C LEU A 198 -14.52 32.66 -4.08
N LYS A 199 -15.32 32.67 -3.01
CA LYS A 199 -15.86 31.47 -2.39
C LYS A 199 -16.68 30.65 -3.37
N LYS A 200 -17.59 31.28 -4.10
CA LYS A 200 -18.43 30.61 -5.09
C LYS A 200 -17.60 29.96 -6.19
N GLU A 201 -16.68 30.68 -6.78
CA GLU A 201 -15.86 30.18 -7.88
C GLU A 201 -14.92 29.05 -7.40
N LEU A 202 -14.30 29.17 -6.21
CA LEU A 202 -13.46 28.13 -5.64
C LEU A 202 -14.26 26.84 -5.37
N GLU A 203 -15.49 26.94 -4.85
CA GLU A 203 -16.36 25.79 -4.62
C GLU A 203 -16.77 25.11 -5.93
N GLU A 204 -17.07 25.86 -6.99
CA GLU A 204 -17.43 25.36 -8.32
C GLU A 204 -16.27 24.56 -8.96
N TYR A 205 -15.02 24.96 -8.70
CA TYR A 205 -13.81 24.24 -9.16
C TYR A 205 -13.29 23.19 -8.18
N GLY A 206 -14.05 22.89 -7.11
CA GLY A 206 -13.70 21.84 -6.15
C GLY A 206 -12.61 22.21 -5.14
N VAL A 207 -12.18 23.46 -5.10
CA VAL A 207 -11.15 23.94 -4.17
C VAL A 207 -11.79 24.23 -2.80
N LYS A 208 -12.00 23.19 -1.99
CA LYS A 208 -12.66 23.25 -0.68
C LYS A 208 -11.67 23.43 0.48
N THR A 209 -10.82 24.45 0.38
CA THR A 209 -9.86 24.77 1.44
C THR A 209 -10.04 26.22 1.90
N LYS A 210 -9.55 26.53 3.11
CA LYS A 210 -9.54 27.91 3.59
C LYS A 210 -8.64 28.75 2.72
N PHE A 211 -9.12 29.93 2.35
CA PHE A 211 -8.39 30.93 1.57
C PHE A 211 -8.43 32.27 2.28
N GLU A 212 -7.43 33.06 2.01
CA GLU A 212 -7.31 34.46 2.41
C GLU A 212 -6.98 35.27 1.18
N PHE A 213 -7.39 36.54 1.15
CA PHE A 213 -7.17 37.39 0.00
C PHE A 213 -6.82 38.81 0.39
N GLY A 214 -6.12 39.48 -0.50
CA GLY A 214 -5.80 40.89 -0.41
C GLY A 214 -5.64 41.51 -1.79
N ILE A 215 -5.92 42.81 -1.91
CA ILE A 215 -5.64 43.57 -3.13
C ILE A 215 -4.43 44.43 -2.86
N TYR A 216 -3.47 44.38 -3.77
CA TYR A 216 -2.28 45.22 -3.77
C TYR A 216 -2.41 46.29 -4.86
N SER A 217 -1.87 47.48 -4.58
CA SER A 217 -1.73 48.58 -5.55
C SER A 217 -0.26 48.90 -5.72
N SER A 218 0.33 48.55 -6.86
CA SER A 218 1.77 48.75 -7.11
C SER A 218 2.66 48.18 -5.97
N GLY A 219 2.37 46.95 -5.51
CA GLY A 219 3.08 46.28 -4.45
C GLY A 219 2.74 46.71 -3.01
N VAL A 220 1.82 47.68 -2.82
CA VAL A 220 1.40 48.12 -1.48
C VAL A 220 0.01 47.55 -1.15
N PRO A 221 -0.22 46.96 0.01
CA PRO A 221 -1.50 46.38 0.38
C PRO A 221 -2.56 47.50 0.54
N THR A 222 -3.74 47.25 -0.01
CA THR A 222 -4.91 48.15 0.14
C THR A 222 -5.72 47.78 1.40
N LYS A 223 -6.80 48.53 1.66
CA LYS A 223 -7.74 48.23 2.75
C LYS A 223 -8.62 47.00 2.47
N ILE A 224 -8.64 46.50 1.23
CA ILE A 224 -9.45 45.36 0.82
C ILE A 224 -8.64 44.07 1.01
N LYS A 225 -8.72 43.49 2.21
CA LYS A 225 -8.10 42.22 2.55
C LYS A 225 -8.94 41.45 3.56
N SER A 226 -8.82 40.13 3.53
CA SER A 226 -9.40 39.25 4.56
C SER A 226 -8.69 39.42 5.91
N ASP A 227 -9.41 39.11 7.00
CA ASP A 227 -8.82 39.12 8.32
C ASP A 227 -7.79 37.99 8.42
N GLY A 228 -6.55 38.33 8.85
CA GLY A 228 -5.46 37.37 8.93
C GLY A 228 -4.66 37.17 7.65
N PHE A 229 -4.98 37.89 6.57
CA PHE A 229 -4.23 37.76 5.31
C PHE A 229 -2.74 37.97 5.51
N HIS A 230 -1.98 36.94 5.16
CA HIS A 230 -0.51 36.95 5.17
C HIS A 230 -0.01 36.48 3.81
N TYR A 231 0.87 37.28 3.20
CA TYR A 231 1.46 36.92 1.91
C TYR A 231 2.53 35.84 2.11
N ASP A 232 2.35 34.69 1.48
CA ASP A 232 3.31 33.58 1.43
C ASP A 232 3.59 33.24 -0.04
N LYS A 233 4.83 33.43 -0.46
CA LYS A 233 5.25 33.21 -1.85
C LYS A 233 4.94 31.80 -2.41
N GLU A 234 4.93 30.77 -1.55
CA GLU A 234 4.65 29.38 -1.98
C GLU A 234 3.14 29.07 -2.04
N ALA A 235 2.33 29.81 -1.28
CA ALA A 235 0.90 29.56 -1.15
C ALA A 235 0.01 30.66 -1.73
N THR A 236 0.60 31.75 -2.23
CA THR A 236 -0.12 32.90 -2.80
C THR A 236 -0.11 32.85 -4.33
N TYR A 237 -1.22 33.21 -4.90
CA TYR A 237 -1.44 33.32 -6.34
C TYR A 237 -1.91 34.72 -6.65
N ASP A 238 -1.18 35.39 -7.54
CA ASP A 238 -1.42 36.79 -7.89
C ASP A 238 -1.94 36.88 -9.31
N ILE A 239 -2.94 37.75 -9.52
CA ILE A 239 -3.45 38.06 -10.86
C ILE A 239 -3.78 39.54 -10.97
N PRO A 240 -3.44 40.20 -12.09
CA PRO A 240 -3.87 41.58 -12.33
C PRO A 240 -5.40 41.67 -12.45
N ILE A 241 -5.98 42.70 -11.84
CA ILE A 241 -7.40 43.00 -11.92
C ILE A 241 -7.61 44.42 -12.41
N TYR A 242 -8.69 44.65 -13.14
CA TYR A 242 -9.05 45.99 -13.70
C TYR A 242 -7.98 46.56 -14.64
N THR A 243 -7.73 45.82 -15.70
CA THR A 243 -6.77 46.22 -16.73
C THR A 243 -7.23 47.48 -17.50
N ASP A 244 -6.28 48.40 -17.82
CA ASP A 244 -6.50 49.51 -18.69
C ASP A 244 -6.62 49.08 -20.18
N ASN A 245 -6.75 50.06 -21.09
CA ASN A 245 -6.86 49.79 -22.52
C ASN A 245 -5.55 49.26 -23.14
N GLU A 246 -4.43 49.40 -22.45
CA GLU A 246 -3.09 48.93 -22.86
C GLU A 246 -2.76 47.58 -22.25
N GLY A 247 -3.64 47.01 -21.41
CA GLY A 247 -3.44 45.72 -20.72
C GLY A 247 -2.65 45.83 -19.41
N ASN A 248 -2.30 47.06 -18.98
CA ASN A 248 -1.63 47.25 -17.70
C ASN A 248 -2.64 47.28 -16.55
N SER A 249 -2.22 46.79 -15.39
CA SER A 249 -3.03 46.89 -14.16
C SER A 249 -2.25 47.55 -13.04
N ARG A 250 -2.93 48.45 -12.34
CA ARG A 250 -2.44 49.03 -11.09
C ARG A 250 -2.70 48.11 -9.88
N TYR A 251 -3.67 47.22 -10.01
CA TYR A 251 -4.15 46.39 -8.91
C TYR A 251 -3.90 44.91 -9.16
N GLU A 252 -3.44 44.22 -8.16
CA GLU A 252 -3.23 42.76 -8.15
C GLU A 252 -4.09 42.13 -7.07
N LEU A 253 -4.86 41.11 -7.44
CA LEU A 253 -5.58 40.25 -6.50
C LEU A 253 -4.68 39.12 -6.10
N SER A 254 -4.32 39.08 -4.83
CA SER A 254 -3.54 38.00 -4.20
C SER A 254 -4.45 37.11 -3.38
N VAL A 255 -4.44 35.80 -3.67
CA VAL A 255 -5.19 34.79 -2.92
C VAL A 255 -4.23 33.77 -2.34
N THR A 256 -4.26 33.62 -1.03
CA THR A 256 -3.37 32.73 -0.28
C THR A 256 -4.14 31.54 0.29
N PHE A 257 -3.52 30.36 0.27
CA PHE A 257 -4.08 29.12 0.81
C PHE A 257 -3.21 28.59 1.95
N PRO A 258 -3.41 29.04 3.20
CA PRO A 258 -2.57 28.66 4.34
C PRO A 258 -2.49 27.15 4.60
N HIS A 259 -3.52 26.41 4.19
CA HIS A 259 -3.63 24.97 4.41
C HIS A 259 -3.50 24.15 3.12
N LYS A 260 -2.87 24.70 2.06
CA LYS A 260 -2.66 24.04 0.75
C LYS A 260 -2.07 22.64 0.91
N LYS A 261 -0.95 22.49 1.65
CA LYS A 261 -0.27 21.20 1.84
C LYS A 261 -1.18 20.17 2.50
N LYS A 262 -1.96 20.58 3.51
CA LYS A 262 -2.90 19.70 4.21
C LYS A 262 -4.06 19.27 3.29
N PHE A 263 -4.57 20.18 2.48
CA PHE A 263 -5.62 19.89 1.50
C PHE A 263 -5.14 18.85 0.47
N LEU A 264 -3.99 19.08 -0.15
CA LEU A 264 -3.40 18.16 -1.14
C LEU A 264 -3.14 16.76 -0.55
N LEU A 265 -2.63 16.70 0.68
CA LEU A 265 -2.43 15.42 1.37
C LEU A 265 -3.76 14.71 1.68
N SER A 266 -4.82 15.45 2.04
CA SER A 266 -6.12 14.85 2.34
C SER A 266 -6.79 14.20 1.12
N GLU A 267 -6.58 14.74 -0.07
CA GLU A 267 -7.07 14.15 -1.32
C GLU A 267 -6.36 12.84 -1.66
N LEU A 268 -5.08 12.72 -1.32
CA LEU A 268 -4.29 11.50 -1.55
C LEU A 268 -4.46 10.46 -0.43
N LEU A 269 -5.05 10.82 0.72
CA LEU A 269 -5.03 10.01 1.92
C LEU A 269 -5.68 8.63 1.73
N SER A 270 -6.82 8.55 1.08
CA SER A 270 -7.55 7.29 0.86
C SER A 270 -6.75 6.29 0.02
N ILE A 271 -6.16 6.77 -1.07
CA ILE A 271 -5.36 5.94 -1.98
C ILE A 271 -4.03 5.55 -1.31
N THR A 272 -3.43 6.46 -0.55
CA THR A 272 -2.19 6.20 0.20
C THR A 272 -2.41 5.14 1.28
N ILE A 273 -3.50 5.22 2.05
CA ILE A 273 -3.85 4.19 3.05
C ILE A 273 -4.05 2.84 2.38
N LEU A 274 -4.80 2.79 1.27
CA LEU A 274 -5.03 1.55 0.52
C LEU A 274 -3.70 0.94 0.05
N SER A 275 -2.80 1.76 -0.49
CA SER A 275 -1.46 1.34 -0.93
C SER A 275 -0.63 0.76 0.22
N ILE A 276 -0.65 1.40 1.40
CA ILE A 276 0.06 0.91 2.60
C ILE A 276 -0.52 -0.44 3.06
N VAL A 277 -1.85 -0.60 3.07
CA VAL A 277 -2.50 -1.87 3.45
C VAL A 277 -2.07 -3.00 2.51
N PHE A 278 -2.10 -2.78 1.19
CA PHE A 278 -1.62 -3.79 0.23
C PHE A 278 -0.15 -4.15 0.42
N THR A 279 0.71 -3.15 0.68
CA THR A 279 2.12 -3.41 0.97
C THR A 279 2.29 -4.27 2.21
N LEU A 280 1.53 -4.00 3.26
CA LEU A 280 1.57 -4.77 4.51
C LEU A 280 1.14 -6.23 4.28
N ILE A 281 0.09 -6.45 3.49
CA ILE A 281 -0.35 -7.80 3.09
C ILE A 281 0.77 -8.55 2.34
N ILE A 282 1.44 -7.88 1.40
CA ILE A 282 2.56 -8.46 0.64
C ILE A 282 3.72 -8.82 1.58
N ILE A 283 4.08 -7.97 2.54
CA ILE A 283 5.13 -8.23 3.52
C ILE A 283 4.79 -9.44 4.39
N VAL A 284 3.55 -9.55 4.87
CA VAL A 284 3.08 -10.69 5.66
C VAL A 284 3.13 -11.99 4.83
N ALA A 285 2.65 -11.95 3.60
CA ALA A 285 2.71 -13.10 2.69
C ALA A 285 4.16 -13.51 2.40
N TYR A 286 5.04 -12.54 2.14
CA TYR A 286 6.46 -12.78 1.91
C TYR A 286 7.15 -13.44 3.11
N THR A 287 6.96 -12.89 4.32
CA THR A 287 7.56 -13.44 5.54
C THR A 287 7.04 -14.84 5.87
N SER A 288 5.74 -15.08 5.64
CA SER A 288 5.14 -16.41 5.79
C SER A 288 5.73 -17.42 4.82
N ALA A 289 5.83 -17.06 3.53
CA ALA A 289 6.41 -17.92 2.49
C ALA A 289 7.89 -18.23 2.78
N LEU A 290 8.66 -17.23 3.19
CA LEU A 290 10.08 -17.41 3.55
C LEU A 290 10.25 -18.38 4.73
N ASN A 291 9.46 -18.20 5.79
CA ASN A 291 9.47 -19.09 6.94
C ASN A 291 9.10 -20.53 6.56
N GLN A 292 8.11 -20.70 5.68
CA GLN A 292 7.71 -22.03 5.19
C GLN A 292 8.82 -22.69 4.37
N LEU A 293 9.48 -21.94 3.49
CA LEU A 293 10.61 -22.44 2.70
C LEU A 293 11.80 -22.84 3.58
N LEU A 294 12.13 -22.04 4.60
CA LEU A 294 13.19 -22.37 5.56
C LEU A 294 12.86 -23.65 6.34
N ARG A 295 11.61 -23.78 6.79
CA ARG A 295 11.14 -24.98 7.50
C ARG A 295 11.19 -26.22 6.61
N GLN A 296 10.73 -26.14 5.35
CA GLN A 296 10.81 -27.25 4.39
C GLN A 296 12.25 -27.66 4.10
N LYS A 297 13.15 -26.68 3.92
CA LYS A 297 14.57 -26.96 3.73
C LYS A 297 15.14 -27.72 4.92
N HIS A 298 14.88 -27.28 6.14
CA HIS A 298 15.35 -27.92 7.36
C HIS A 298 14.84 -29.37 7.48
N ILE A 299 13.56 -29.60 7.23
CA ILE A 299 12.96 -30.94 7.23
C ILE A 299 13.62 -31.83 6.15
N SER A 300 13.90 -31.30 4.96
CA SER A 300 14.56 -32.05 3.89
C SER A 300 16.00 -32.44 4.25
N GLU A 301 16.76 -31.54 4.90
CA GLU A 301 18.11 -31.83 5.37
C GLU A 301 18.09 -32.96 6.43
N ILE A 302 17.23 -32.86 7.45
CA ILE A 302 17.06 -33.88 8.48
C ILE A 302 16.66 -35.23 7.87
N LYS A 303 15.73 -35.24 6.90
CA LYS A 303 15.31 -36.47 6.21
C LYS A 303 16.46 -37.12 5.43
N THR A 304 17.31 -36.32 4.79
CA THR A 304 18.49 -36.80 4.06
C THR A 304 19.50 -37.40 5.03
N ASP A 305 19.80 -36.75 6.14
CA ASP A 305 20.71 -37.24 7.18
C ASP A 305 20.19 -38.53 7.80
N PHE A 306 18.87 -38.63 8.03
CA PHE A 306 18.25 -39.88 8.51
C PHE A 306 18.45 -41.03 7.52
N ILE A 307 18.19 -40.84 6.23
CA ILE A 307 18.35 -41.88 5.20
C ILE A 307 19.82 -42.33 5.15
N ASN A 308 20.77 -41.39 5.19
CA ASN A 308 22.19 -41.69 5.15
C ASN A 308 22.60 -42.50 6.39
N ASN A 309 22.15 -42.09 7.58
CA ASN A 309 22.44 -42.80 8.82
C ASN A 309 21.83 -44.21 8.83
N MET A 310 20.58 -44.36 8.38
CA MET A 310 19.93 -45.67 8.27
C MET A 310 20.69 -46.59 7.31
N THR A 311 21.10 -46.08 6.17
CA THR A 311 21.88 -46.82 5.19
C THR A 311 23.19 -47.35 5.83
N HIS A 312 23.85 -46.50 6.61
CA HIS A 312 25.07 -46.89 7.29
C HIS A 312 24.83 -47.95 8.40
N GLU A 313 23.77 -47.77 9.20
CA GLU A 313 23.39 -48.70 10.25
C GLU A 313 22.94 -50.06 9.72
N PHE A 314 22.37 -50.18 8.52
CA PHE A 314 22.08 -51.45 7.87
C PHE A 314 23.30 -52.10 7.22
N LYS A 315 24.24 -51.28 6.70
CA LYS A 315 25.42 -51.81 6.02
C LYS A 315 26.32 -52.62 6.97
N THR A 316 26.46 -52.19 8.23
CA THR A 316 27.31 -52.84 9.23
C THR A 316 26.86 -54.27 9.58
N PRO A 317 25.60 -54.54 10.00
CA PRO A 317 25.14 -55.90 10.29
C PRO A 317 25.17 -56.79 9.03
N ILE A 318 24.85 -56.27 7.85
CA ILE A 318 24.95 -57.04 6.61
C ILE A 318 26.41 -57.46 6.35
N ALA A 319 27.38 -56.57 6.56
CA ALA A 319 28.79 -56.91 6.40
C ALA A 319 29.26 -57.96 7.42
N THR A 320 28.77 -57.85 8.69
CA THR A 320 29.08 -58.85 9.73
C THR A 320 28.51 -60.21 9.40
N ILE A 321 27.25 -60.25 8.92
CA ILE A 321 26.63 -61.53 8.48
C ILE A 321 27.41 -62.14 7.32
N ASN A 322 27.77 -61.36 6.31
CA ASN A 322 28.56 -61.83 5.17
C ASN A 322 29.92 -62.38 5.63
N LEU A 323 30.61 -61.64 6.51
CA LEU A 323 31.90 -62.07 7.08
C LEU A 323 31.77 -63.40 7.82
N ALA A 324 30.71 -63.56 8.62
CA ALA A 324 30.45 -64.79 9.35
C ALA A 324 30.16 -66.00 8.41
N LEU A 325 29.37 -65.73 7.35
CA LEU A 325 29.08 -66.70 6.28
C LEU A 325 30.35 -67.13 5.54
N ASP A 326 31.20 -66.15 5.16
CA ASP A 326 32.47 -66.45 4.50
C ASP A 326 33.43 -67.22 5.39
N ALA A 327 33.46 -66.91 6.69
CA ALA A 327 34.24 -67.66 7.67
C ALA A 327 33.75 -69.10 7.80
N ILE A 328 32.45 -69.37 7.85
CA ILE A 328 31.89 -70.74 7.91
C ILE A 328 32.26 -71.54 6.64
N ARG A 329 32.37 -70.92 5.48
CA ARG A 329 32.75 -71.60 4.23
C ARG A 329 34.23 -72.04 4.19
N SER A 330 35.07 -71.56 5.08
CA SER A 330 36.47 -71.96 5.16
C SER A 330 36.60 -73.40 5.62
N PRO A 331 37.42 -74.29 4.95
CA PRO A 331 37.61 -75.67 5.34
C PRO A 331 38.08 -75.85 6.80
N LYS A 332 38.86 -74.90 7.31
CA LYS A 332 39.37 -74.92 8.71
C LYS A 332 38.32 -74.64 9.78
N VAL A 333 37.21 -73.98 9.37
CA VAL A 333 36.12 -73.56 10.29
C VAL A 333 34.96 -74.54 10.19
N ILE A 334 34.66 -75.07 9.02
CA ILE A 334 33.51 -75.96 8.79
C ILE A 334 33.66 -77.30 9.51
N GLU A 335 34.92 -77.75 9.76
CA GLU A 335 35.24 -78.97 10.53
C GLU A 335 35.17 -78.74 12.07
N ASP A 336 35.20 -77.49 12.54
CA ASP A 336 35.12 -77.10 13.93
C ASP A 336 33.72 -76.72 14.34
N LYS A 337 32.96 -77.61 14.89
CA LYS A 337 31.55 -77.40 15.29
C LYS A 337 31.34 -76.23 16.24
N GLU A 338 32.28 -75.99 17.18
CA GLU A 338 32.15 -74.86 18.11
C GLU A 338 32.29 -73.51 17.41
N LYS A 339 33.22 -73.36 16.45
CA LYS A 339 33.37 -72.15 15.65
C LYS A 339 32.20 -71.94 14.73
N VAL A 340 31.70 -72.97 14.08
CA VAL A 340 30.47 -72.89 13.26
C VAL A 340 29.30 -72.41 14.11
N TYR A 341 29.11 -72.97 15.29
CA TYR A 341 28.01 -72.53 16.16
C TYR A 341 28.14 -71.09 16.60
N ARG A 342 29.34 -70.62 16.89
CA ARG A 342 29.63 -69.24 17.24
C ARG A 342 29.31 -68.26 16.10
N TYR A 343 29.65 -68.57 14.85
CA TYR A 343 29.33 -67.76 13.71
C TYR A 343 27.82 -67.77 13.37
N LEU A 344 27.14 -68.89 13.50
CA LEU A 344 25.69 -68.99 13.35
C LEU A 344 24.98 -68.17 14.44
N GLN A 345 25.47 -68.16 15.65
CA GLN A 345 24.92 -67.29 16.69
C GLN A 345 25.13 -65.81 16.36
N MET A 346 26.32 -65.46 15.87
CA MET A 346 26.57 -64.07 15.39
C MET A 346 25.59 -63.61 14.27
N ILE A 347 25.34 -64.49 13.30
CA ILE A 347 24.37 -64.25 12.25
C ILE A 347 22.97 -64.07 12.84
N ARG A 348 22.58 -64.92 13.77
CA ARG A 348 21.25 -64.83 14.42
C ARG A 348 21.10 -63.55 15.22
N ASP A 349 22.12 -63.09 15.91
CA ASP A 349 22.08 -61.90 16.74
C ASP A 349 22.01 -60.63 15.84
N GLU A 350 22.78 -60.58 14.76
CA GLU A 350 22.71 -59.47 13.80
C GLU A 350 21.38 -59.45 13.04
N ASN A 351 20.78 -60.61 12.74
CA ASN A 351 19.45 -60.65 12.11
C ASN A 351 18.36 -60.14 13.07
N LYS A 352 18.39 -60.52 14.35
CA LYS A 352 17.48 -59.99 15.38
C LYS A 352 17.62 -58.46 15.49
N ARG A 353 18.85 -57.96 15.45
CA ARG A 353 19.16 -56.54 15.50
C ARG A 353 18.60 -55.80 14.29
N MET A 354 18.77 -56.34 13.08
CA MET A 354 18.19 -55.77 11.86
C MET A 354 16.66 -55.73 11.91
N HIS A 355 16.03 -56.80 12.42
CA HIS A 355 14.58 -56.86 12.57
C HIS A 355 14.08 -55.73 13.50
N ALA A 356 14.71 -55.54 14.63
CA ALA A 356 14.37 -54.45 15.56
C ALA A 356 14.55 -53.06 14.93
N GLN A 357 15.56 -52.88 14.08
CA GLN A 357 15.74 -51.62 13.33
C GLN A 357 14.63 -51.39 12.33
N VAL A 358 14.21 -52.40 11.55
CA VAL A 358 13.10 -52.33 10.60
C VAL A 358 11.80 -51.96 11.32
N GLU A 359 11.52 -52.66 12.46
CA GLU A 359 10.34 -52.37 13.27
C GLU A 359 10.32 -50.90 13.75
N ASN A 360 11.46 -50.38 14.18
CA ASN A 360 11.56 -48.97 14.59
C ASN A 360 11.26 -48.00 13.43
N VAL A 361 11.75 -48.28 12.21
CA VAL A 361 11.43 -47.48 11.00
C VAL A 361 9.96 -47.56 10.65
N LEU A 362 9.35 -48.75 10.69
CA LEU A 362 7.91 -48.92 10.41
C LEU A 362 7.04 -48.22 11.46
N ARG A 363 7.42 -48.27 12.75
CA ARG A 363 6.74 -47.53 13.82
C ARG A 363 6.70 -46.03 13.56
N ILE A 364 7.81 -45.49 13.04
CA ILE A 364 7.89 -44.08 12.67
C ILE A 364 6.98 -43.74 11.51
N SER A 365 6.94 -44.58 10.46
CA SER A 365 6.06 -44.40 9.31
C SER A 365 4.59 -44.36 9.74
N LYS A 366 4.18 -45.23 10.65
CA LYS A 366 2.82 -45.25 11.24
C LYS A 366 2.54 -43.98 12.06
N LEU A 367 3.54 -43.49 12.83
CA LEU A 367 3.44 -42.20 13.54
C LEU A 367 3.25 -41.03 12.61
N GLU A 368 3.88 -40.99 11.43
CA GLU A 368 3.72 -39.92 10.44
C GLU A 368 2.33 -39.85 9.85
N LYS A 369 1.74 -41.03 9.58
CA LYS A 369 0.42 -41.14 8.98
C LYS A 369 -0.74 -40.97 9.97
N ARG A 370 -0.48 -40.79 11.28
CA ARG A 370 -1.50 -40.77 12.36
C ARG A 370 -2.35 -42.07 12.39
N GLU A 371 -1.79 -43.19 11.96
CA GLU A 371 -2.45 -44.50 11.87
C GLU A 371 -2.27 -45.34 13.14
N LEU A 372 -1.83 -44.75 14.26
CA LEU A 372 -1.78 -45.47 15.53
C LEU A 372 -3.21 -45.51 16.12
N ASP A 373 -3.75 -46.71 16.16
CA ASP A 373 -4.98 -46.95 16.91
C ASP A 373 -4.60 -47.11 18.41
N ILE A 374 -4.80 -46.04 19.18
CA ILE A 374 -4.45 -45.98 20.60
C ILE A 374 -5.73 -46.17 21.41
N THR A 375 -6.11 -47.42 21.61
CA THR A 375 -7.15 -47.77 22.59
C THR A 375 -6.61 -47.49 23.99
N LYS A 376 -7.28 -46.68 24.78
CA LYS A 376 -6.87 -46.27 26.12
C LYS A 376 -7.74 -46.94 27.16
N GLU A 377 -7.16 -47.44 28.23
CA GLU A 377 -7.85 -48.10 29.32
C GLU A 377 -7.42 -47.50 30.67
N PRO A 378 -8.26 -47.58 31.72
CA PRO A 378 -7.88 -47.20 33.07
C PRO A 378 -6.73 -48.05 33.58
N THR A 379 -5.55 -47.46 33.75
CA THR A 379 -4.32 -48.17 34.12
C THR A 379 -3.60 -47.44 35.25
N VAL A 380 -2.96 -48.20 36.12
CA VAL A 380 -2.18 -47.68 37.23
C VAL A 380 -0.78 -47.34 36.74
N VAL A 381 -0.38 -46.09 36.84
CA VAL A 381 0.89 -45.58 36.29
C VAL A 381 2.10 -46.21 36.97
N THR A 382 2.03 -46.52 38.25
CA THR A 382 3.13 -47.16 38.98
C THR A 382 3.48 -48.55 38.45
N ASP A 383 2.47 -49.32 38.04
CA ASP A 383 2.66 -50.65 37.47
C ASP A 383 3.38 -50.57 36.13
N ILE A 384 3.00 -49.60 35.27
CA ILE A 384 3.70 -49.34 34.01
C ILE A 384 5.16 -48.90 34.24
N ILE A 385 5.41 -48.10 35.28
CA ILE A 385 6.79 -47.69 35.61
C ILE A 385 7.61 -48.95 36.01
N ASP A 386 7.02 -49.84 36.80
CA ASP A 386 7.68 -51.05 37.23
C ASP A 386 7.96 -52.00 36.05
N ASP A 387 7.00 -52.19 35.15
CA ASP A 387 7.18 -52.94 33.92
C ASP A 387 8.29 -52.36 33.03
N ALA A 388 8.34 -51.02 32.89
CA ALA A 388 9.37 -50.36 32.12
C ALA A 388 10.78 -50.52 32.73
N ILE A 389 10.89 -50.54 34.06
CA ILE A 389 12.14 -50.82 34.76
C ILE A 389 12.57 -52.26 34.52
N GLU A 390 11.66 -53.23 34.59
CA GLU A 390 11.95 -54.62 34.31
C GLU A 390 12.50 -54.83 32.90
N HIS A 391 11.96 -54.14 31.91
CA HIS A 391 12.45 -54.20 30.52
C HIS A 391 13.90 -53.73 30.37
N VAL A 392 14.36 -52.78 31.16
CA VAL A 392 15.73 -52.26 31.08
C VAL A 392 16.68 -52.86 32.10
N ASN A 393 16.21 -53.75 32.99
CA ASN A 393 16.95 -54.28 34.12
C ASN A 393 18.25 -54.97 33.70
N LEU A 394 18.21 -55.85 32.68
CA LEU A 394 19.38 -56.53 32.15
C LEU A 394 20.46 -55.57 31.66
N ILE A 395 20.08 -54.50 30.98
CA ILE A 395 21.01 -53.48 30.46
C ILE A 395 21.57 -52.65 31.62
N LEU A 396 20.77 -52.42 32.65
CA LEU A 396 21.14 -51.67 33.84
C LEU A 396 22.15 -52.45 34.68
N GLU A 397 21.91 -53.77 34.90
CA GLU A 397 22.81 -54.67 35.63
C GLU A 397 24.18 -54.85 34.95
N ASP A 398 24.17 -55.00 33.60
CA ASP A 398 25.40 -55.07 32.80
C ASP A 398 26.27 -53.81 32.97
N ARG A 399 25.62 -52.65 33.14
CA ARG A 399 26.27 -51.37 33.40
C ARG A 399 26.49 -51.07 34.89
N LYS A 400 26.15 -52.00 35.80
CA LYS A 400 26.19 -51.83 37.28
C LYS A 400 25.42 -50.62 37.76
N GLY A 401 24.32 -50.29 37.08
CA GLY A 401 23.47 -49.15 37.39
C GLY A 401 22.44 -49.42 38.47
N THR A 402 21.77 -48.34 38.93
CA THR A 402 20.72 -48.41 39.98
C THR A 402 19.54 -47.58 39.61
N VAL A 403 18.32 -48.02 39.99
CA VAL A 403 17.10 -47.24 39.91
C VAL A 403 16.51 -47.07 41.29
N VAL A 404 16.26 -45.79 41.67
CA VAL A 404 15.62 -45.47 42.96
C VAL A 404 14.21 -44.93 42.66
N LYS A 405 13.19 -45.48 43.33
CA LYS A 405 11.78 -45.15 43.16
C LYS A 405 11.29 -44.29 44.32
N HIS A 406 10.65 -43.16 43.99
CA HIS A 406 10.02 -42.23 44.93
C HIS A 406 8.53 -42.01 44.54
N TYR A 407 7.66 -42.95 44.94
CA TYR A 407 6.24 -42.90 44.59
C TYR A 407 5.46 -42.10 45.62
N ASN A 408 5.34 -40.78 45.37
CA ASN A 408 4.68 -39.86 46.27
C ASN A 408 3.24 -39.46 45.78
N ALA A 409 2.82 -39.98 44.62
CA ALA A 409 1.48 -39.68 44.07
C ALA A 409 0.44 -40.54 44.82
N ALA A 410 -0.58 -39.86 45.40
CA ALA A 410 -1.70 -40.51 46.06
C ALA A 410 -2.72 -41.09 45.07
N ARG A 411 -2.85 -40.49 43.88
CA ARG A 411 -3.74 -40.93 42.80
C ARG A 411 -2.86 -41.30 41.61
N THR A 412 -3.01 -42.55 41.11
CA THR A 412 -2.12 -43.10 40.09
C THR A 412 -2.83 -43.61 38.85
N THR A 413 -4.18 -43.58 38.80
CA THR A 413 -4.93 -44.16 37.70
C THR A 413 -5.15 -43.11 36.58
N CYS A 414 -4.74 -43.48 35.37
CA CYS A 414 -4.88 -42.65 34.17
C CYS A 414 -5.52 -43.44 33.04
N LEU A 415 -6.10 -42.75 32.07
CA LEU A 415 -6.65 -43.33 30.84
C LEU A 415 -5.54 -43.40 29.79
N ILE A 416 -4.83 -44.56 29.70
CA ILE A 416 -3.67 -44.70 28.86
C ILE A 416 -3.65 -46.08 28.14
N ASN A 417 -2.88 -46.12 27.04
CA ASN A 417 -2.55 -47.40 26.41
C ASN A 417 -1.27 -47.96 27.04
N GLU A 418 -1.39 -49.08 27.76
CA GLU A 418 -0.32 -49.70 28.52
C GLU A 418 0.93 -49.95 27.65
N VAL A 419 0.79 -50.62 26.51
CA VAL A 419 1.90 -50.99 25.62
C VAL A 419 2.67 -49.76 25.13
N HIS A 420 1.94 -48.75 24.67
CA HIS A 420 2.57 -47.52 24.15
C HIS A 420 3.19 -46.69 25.25
N PHE A 421 2.58 -46.65 26.45
CA PHE A 421 3.09 -45.85 27.54
C PHE A 421 4.29 -46.52 28.24
N THR A 422 4.30 -47.84 28.37
CA THR A 422 5.50 -48.60 28.78
C THR A 422 6.67 -48.30 27.84
N ASN A 423 6.46 -48.34 26.53
CA ASN A 423 7.49 -47.96 25.55
C ASN A 423 7.97 -46.50 25.69
N VAL A 424 7.11 -45.56 26.11
CA VAL A 424 7.50 -44.17 26.43
C VAL A 424 8.54 -44.16 27.55
N LEU A 425 8.26 -44.87 28.65
CA LEU A 425 9.15 -44.93 29.81
C LEU A 425 10.45 -45.69 29.49
N VAL A 426 10.36 -46.79 28.76
CA VAL A 426 11.54 -47.56 28.30
C VAL A 426 12.46 -46.67 27.47
N ASN A 427 11.91 -45.89 26.50
CA ASN A 427 12.73 -44.96 25.70
C ASN A 427 13.46 -43.90 26.55
N ILE A 428 12.83 -43.41 27.62
CA ILE A 428 13.45 -42.43 28.52
C ILE A 428 14.53 -43.12 29.37
N LEU A 429 14.23 -44.29 29.92
CA LEU A 429 15.18 -45.08 30.75
C LEU A 429 16.40 -45.54 29.93
N GLU A 430 16.17 -46.03 28.70
CA GLU A 430 17.28 -46.37 27.80
C GLU A 430 18.16 -45.16 27.50
N ASN A 431 17.57 -43.97 27.29
CA ASN A 431 18.36 -42.77 27.12
C ASN A 431 19.14 -42.41 28.38
N ALA A 432 18.54 -42.50 29.56
CA ALA A 432 19.22 -42.26 30.83
C ALA A 432 20.43 -43.20 31.00
N ILE A 433 20.27 -44.52 30.72
CA ILE A 433 21.36 -45.49 30.76
C ILE A 433 22.44 -45.20 29.72
N LYS A 434 22.04 -44.89 28.52
CA LYS A 434 22.90 -44.68 27.36
C LYS A 434 23.80 -43.46 27.49
N TYR A 435 23.26 -42.37 28.04
CA TYR A 435 23.97 -41.09 28.15
C TYR A 435 24.65 -40.89 29.52
N SER A 436 24.63 -41.90 30.38
CA SER A 436 25.43 -41.92 31.60
C SER A 436 26.83 -42.50 31.29
N PRO A 437 27.93 -41.74 31.48
CA PRO A 437 29.28 -42.21 31.18
C PRO A 437 29.73 -43.33 32.11
N ASP A 438 29.35 -43.27 33.40
CA ASP A 438 29.65 -44.24 34.43
C ASP A 438 28.47 -45.17 34.72
N ALA A 439 28.45 -45.85 35.85
CA ALA A 439 27.32 -46.67 36.32
C ALA A 439 26.06 -45.78 36.38
N PRO A 440 24.98 -46.10 35.63
CA PRO A 440 23.79 -45.24 35.56
C PRO A 440 23.09 -45.19 36.94
N GLU A 441 22.89 -43.96 37.44
CA GLU A 441 22.06 -43.71 38.61
C GLU A 441 20.80 -42.99 38.15
N ILE A 442 19.63 -43.64 38.28
CA ILE A 442 18.34 -43.12 37.79
C ILE A 442 17.38 -43.01 38.98
N GLU A 443 16.73 -41.85 39.08
CA GLU A 443 15.71 -41.63 40.11
C GLU A 443 14.37 -41.39 39.42
N ILE A 444 13.31 -42.07 39.88
CA ILE A 444 11.94 -41.91 39.34
C ILE A 444 11.05 -41.36 40.44
N PHE A 445 10.43 -40.22 40.18
CA PHE A 445 9.50 -39.57 41.09
C PHE A 445 8.09 -39.54 40.51
N THR A 446 7.09 -39.81 41.34
CA THR A 446 5.68 -39.55 41.01
C THR A 446 5.07 -38.57 42.00
N GLU A 447 4.35 -37.60 41.52
CA GLU A 447 3.62 -36.63 42.36
C GLU A 447 2.32 -36.19 41.69
N ASN A 448 1.32 -35.77 42.49
CA ASN A 448 0.08 -35.22 41.93
C ASN A 448 0.10 -33.70 41.97
N ILE A 449 -0.24 -33.05 40.85
CA ILE A 449 -0.48 -31.62 40.77
C ILE A 449 -1.87 -31.40 40.18
N LYS A 450 -2.82 -30.97 41.01
CA LYS A 450 -4.23 -30.85 40.64
C LYS A 450 -4.76 -32.18 40.10
N ASP A 451 -5.32 -32.18 38.89
CA ASP A 451 -5.87 -33.36 38.21
C ASP A 451 -4.87 -34.04 37.27
N MET A 452 -3.60 -33.88 37.54
CA MET A 452 -2.50 -34.48 36.74
C MET A 452 -1.57 -35.28 37.63
N ILE A 453 -1.01 -36.40 37.09
CA ILE A 453 0.15 -37.07 37.66
C ILE A 453 1.40 -36.60 36.93
N LEU A 454 2.44 -36.27 37.65
CA LEU A 454 3.78 -36.02 37.14
C LEU A 454 4.65 -37.24 37.36
N ILE A 455 5.32 -37.66 36.28
CA ILE A 455 6.36 -38.70 36.32
C ILE A 455 7.66 -38.00 35.97
N LYS A 456 8.64 -38.00 36.86
CA LYS A 456 9.96 -37.44 36.64
C LYS A 456 10.98 -38.55 36.59
N VAL A 457 11.76 -38.62 35.51
CA VAL A 457 12.90 -39.56 35.38
C VAL A 457 14.16 -38.72 35.32
N ARG A 458 14.97 -38.81 36.37
CA ARG A 458 16.24 -38.07 36.52
C ARG A 458 17.41 -38.96 36.30
N ASP A 459 18.36 -38.55 35.49
CA ASP A 459 19.66 -39.14 35.27
C ASP A 459 20.79 -38.20 35.72
N HIS A 460 21.94 -38.77 36.03
CA HIS A 460 23.18 -38.06 36.33
C HIS A 460 24.20 -38.15 35.20
N GLY A 461 23.70 -38.19 33.95
CA GLY A 461 24.50 -38.33 32.74
C GLY A 461 25.12 -37.02 32.24
N LEU A 462 25.44 -37.00 30.94
CA LEU A 462 26.14 -35.89 30.27
C LEU A 462 25.34 -34.56 30.25
N GLY A 463 24.02 -34.61 30.42
CA GLY A 463 23.15 -33.47 30.27
C GLY A 463 23.12 -32.85 28.85
N MET A 464 22.34 -31.80 28.67
CA MET A 464 22.09 -31.20 27.36
C MET A 464 22.24 -29.67 27.39
N SER A 465 22.64 -29.09 26.25
CA SER A 465 22.64 -27.64 26.05
C SER A 465 21.20 -27.08 26.00
N LYS A 466 21.00 -25.77 26.27
CA LYS A 466 19.67 -25.11 26.16
C LYS A 466 19.09 -25.20 24.76
N ILE A 467 19.94 -25.28 23.73
CA ILE A 467 19.50 -25.42 22.34
C ILE A 467 18.98 -26.85 22.13
N ALA A 468 19.69 -27.85 22.64
CA ALA A 468 19.29 -29.25 22.54
C ALA A 468 17.98 -29.51 23.28
N GLN A 469 17.79 -28.99 24.49
CA GLN A 469 16.55 -29.13 25.27
C GLN A 469 15.30 -28.70 24.49
N LYS A 470 15.39 -27.61 23.68
CA LYS A 470 14.27 -27.14 22.84
C LYS A 470 13.98 -28.08 21.68
N ARG A 471 14.95 -28.82 21.22
CA ARG A 471 14.90 -29.59 19.98
C ARG A 471 14.92 -31.10 20.20
N VAL A 472 15.19 -31.59 21.41
CA VAL A 472 15.39 -33.03 21.71
C VAL A 472 14.18 -33.90 21.36
N PHE A 473 12.98 -33.32 21.33
CA PHE A 473 11.74 -33.96 20.91
C PHE A 473 11.46 -33.84 19.41
N GLU A 474 12.28 -33.09 18.64
CA GLU A 474 12.15 -33.05 17.19
C GLU A 474 12.60 -34.40 16.60
N LYS A 475 11.89 -34.86 15.56
CA LYS A 475 12.23 -36.10 14.85
C LYS A 475 13.62 -35.97 14.27
N PHE A 476 14.40 -37.06 14.40
CA PHE A 476 15.76 -37.19 13.87
C PHE A 476 16.81 -36.25 14.51
N TYR A 477 16.41 -35.45 15.50
CA TYR A 477 17.34 -34.56 16.16
C TYR A 477 18.34 -35.35 17.05
N ARG A 478 19.61 -35.01 16.92
CA ARG A 478 20.71 -35.48 17.77
C ARG A 478 21.62 -34.29 18.05
N GLU A 479 22.07 -34.16 19.29
CA GLU A 479 23.11 -33.19 19.61
C GLU A 479 24.46 -33.75 19.11
N HIS A 480 25.16 -32.97 18.25
CA HIS A 480 26.50 -33.34 17.80
C HIS A 480 27.48 -33.04 18.91
N THR A 481 27.83 -34.05 19.65
CA THR A 481 28.86 -34.00 20.72
C THR A 481 30.20 -34.46 20.18
N GLY A 482 30.86 -33.68 19.29
CA GLY A 482 32.21 -33.92 18.83
C GLY A 482 32.55 -35.39 18.48
N ASP A 483 33.67 -35.91 18.92
CA ASP A 483 34.20 -37.24 18.58
C ASP A 483 33.47 -38.45 19.19
N LEU A 484 32.37 -38.29 19.94
CA LEU A 484 31.56 -39.39 20.48
C LEU A 484 30.63 -40.00 19.42
N HIS A 485 31.20 -40.46 18.30
CA HIS A 485 30.50 -41.27 17.29
C HIS A 485 29.96 -42.62 17.81
N ASN A 486 30.27 -43.02 19.05
CA ASN A 486 29.95 -44.33 19.60
C ASN A 486 28.56 -44.49 20.25
N VAL A 487 27.77 -43.39 20.37
CA VAL A 487 26.44 -43.50 20.97
C VAL A 487 25.41 -43.85 19.90
N LYS A 488 25.10 -45.15 19.71
CA LYS A 488 24.11 -45.62 18.70
C LYS A 488 22.71 -45.09 18.96
N GLY A 489 21.99 -44.62 17.91
CA GLY A 489 20.59 -44.26 18.03
C GLY A 489 20.09 -43.34 16.89
N HIS A 490 18.79 -43.40 16.60
CA HIS A 490 18.18 -42.84 15.40
C HIS A 490 17.54 -41.45 15.60
N GLY A 491 17.57 -40.89 16.81
CA GLY A 491 16.94 -39.59 17.12
C GLY A 491 15.40 -39.59 17.05
N LEU A 492 14.79 -40.75 17.33
CA LEU A 492 13.35 -40.97 17.12
C LEU A 492 12.61 -41.33 18.39
N GLY A 493 13.30 -41.88 19.40
CA GLY A 493 12.70 -42.34 20.67
C GLY A 493 11.98 -41.19 21.39
N LEU A 494 12.63 -40.03 21.53
CA LEU A 494 12.01 -38.88 22.22
C LEU A 494 10.91 -38.22 21.41
N ALA A 495 10.97 -38.27 20.08
CA ALA A 495 9.85 -37.82 19.24
C ALA A 495 8.63 -38.73 19.39
N TYR A 496 8.85 -40.05 19.53
CA TYR A 496 7.80 -41.00 19.87
C TYR A 496 7.21 -40.71 21.27
N VAL A 497 8.08 -40.50 22.27
CA VAL A 497 7.67 -40.12 23.64
C VAL A 497 6.73 -38.93 23.60
N LYS A 498 7.13 -37.85 22.93
CA LYS A 498 6.32 -36.64 22.83
C LYS A 498 4.97 -36.93 22.18
N ARG A 499 4.95 -37.66 21.09
CA ARG A 499 3.71 -37.98 20.36
C ARG A 499 2.74 -38.80 21.20
N ILE A 500 3.20 -39.87 21.83
CA ILE A 500 2.34 -40.73 22.64
C ILE A 500 1.79 -39.94 23.85
N VAL A 501 2.63 -39.16 24.51
CA VAL A 501 2.21 -38.34 25.66
C VAL A 501 1.15 -37.33 25.22
N GLU A 502 1.34 -36.65 24.07
CA GLU A 502 0.34 -35.73 23.51
C GLU A 502 -0.96 -36.45 23.11
N ASP A 503 -0.89 -37.63 22.51
CA ASP A 503 -2.07 -38.44 22.19
C ASP A 503 -2.83 -38.90 23.45
N HIS A 504 -2.18 -38.93 24.60
CA HIS A 504 -2.79 -39.18 25.93
C HIS A 504 -3.22 -37.86 26.65
N ASN A 505 -3.34 -36.76 25.92
CA ASN A 505 -3.67 -35.44 26.44
C ASN A 505 -2.70 -34.95 27.53
N GLY A 506 -1.46 -35.48 27.49
CA GLY A 506 -0.39 -35.12 28.41
C GLY A 506 0.59 -34.11 27.81
N GLN A 507 1.60 -33.80 28.59
CA GLN A 507 2.71 -32.92 28.20
C GLN A 507 4.04 -33.59 28.64
N VAL A 508 5.09 -33.42 27.81
CA VAL A 508 6.44 -33.84 28.15
C VAL A 508 7.41 -32.69 27.91
N TYR A 509 8.32 -32.51 28.84
CA TYR A 509 9.42 -31.54 28.74
C TYR A 509 10.67 -32.10 29.45
N VAL A 510 11.80 -31.42 29.27
CA VAL A 510 13.08 -31.82 29.87
C VAL A 510 13.74 -30.60 30.51
N GLU A 511 14.29 -30.84 31.70
CA GLU A 511 15.18 -29.91 32.40
C GLU A 511 16.56 -30.56 32.43
N SER A 512 17.60 -29.85 31.97
CA SER A 512 18.93 -30.44 31.89
C SER A 512 20.01 -29.37 32.00
N GLU A 513 21.14 -29.74 32.55
CA GLU A 513 22.35 -28.94 32.60
C GLU A 513 23.54 -29.76 32.15
N LYS A 514 24.35 -29.24 31.24
CA LYS A 514 25.50 -29.96 30.69
C LYS A 514 26.48 -30.36 31.81
N GLY A 515 26.78 -31.65 31.91
CA GLY A 515 27.64 -32.21 32.94
C GLY A 515 26.95 -32.55 34.28
N LYS A 516 25.62 -32.30 34.42
CA LYS A 516 24.86 -32.58 35.64
C LYS A 516 23.71 -33.57 35.47
N GLY A 517 23.46 -33.99 34.22
CA GLY A 517 22.37 -34.88 33.88
C GLY A 517 21.12 -34.22 33.38
N SER A 518 20.02 -34.99 33.22
CA SER A 518 18.75 -34.56 32.72
C SER A 518 17.59 -35.07 33.56
N THR A 519 16.48 -34.33 33.57
CA THR A 519 15.22 -34.75 34.18
C THR A 519 14.12 -34.63 33.12
N PHE A 520 13.61 -35.79 32.70
CA PHE A 520 12.44 -35.84 31.81
C PHE A 520 11.18 -35.82 32.67
N ILE A 521 10.24 -34.95 32.34
CA ILE A 521 9.03 -34.71 33.10
C ILE A 521 7.82 -34.95 32.21
N ILE A 522 6.99 -35.91 32.57
CA ILE A 522 5.75 -36.27 31.88
C ILE A 522 4.58 -35.88 32.78
N LYS A 523 3.57 -35.24 32.23
CA LYS A 523 2.31 -34.90 32.89
C LYS A 523 1.16 -35.58 32.17
N ILE A 524 0.35 -36.35 32.88
CA ILE A 524 -0.82 -37.07 32.35
C ILE A 524 -2.05 -36.77 33.18
N PRO A 525 -3.24 -36.57 32.56
CA PRO A 525 -4.48 -36.39 33.28
C PRO A 525 -4.87 -37.65 34.08
N LEU A 526 -5.25 -37.45 35.33
CA LEU A 526 -5.84 -38.47 36.17
C LEU A 526 -7.28 -38.75 35.78
N ILE A 527 -7.76 -39.96 36.00
CA ILE A 527 -9.16 -40.30 35.94
C ILE A 527 -9.80 -39.90 37.27
N ASN A 528 -10.93 -39.24 37.23
CA ASN A 528 -11.71 -38.90 38.42
C ASN A 528 -12.40 -40.12 39.04
#